data_118b12e13e37d035b7d0b1b7b2f601b6
#
_entry.id   118b12e13e37d035b7d0b1b7b2f601b6
#
_cell.length_a   1.000
_cell.length_b   1.000
_cell.length_c   1.000
_cell.angle_alpha   90.00
_cell.angle_beta   90.00
_cell.angle_gamma   90.00
#
_symmetry.space_group_name_H-M   'P 1'
#
loop_
_entity.id
_entity.type
_entity.pdbx_description
1 polymer ?
#
loop_
_entity_poly.entity_id
_entity_poly.type
_entity_poly.pdbx_seq_one_letter_code
_entity_poly.pdbx_strand_id
1 'polypeptide(L)'
;AKGGPEAAINMLNKNLDLSITDYVTVDFNAVVECVDLLGGITLDEVTDEEAVLMQGYMDEINKLTKNNSKYLSGGGTNVTLDGVQACAYARIRYTKGDDYKRAERQRTVLAAMVAKAQKSDLVTINKLIDAVFGDIQTSFSNADLVALAAQVFNYKLGETSGFPFNHGSTTLGSKGSV
;
A
#
# COMPACT_ATOMS: atom_id res chain seq x y z
N ALA A 1 -17.15 6.27 4.32
CA ALA A 1 -18.45 5.76 3.85
C ALA A 1 -19.28 5.31 5.07
N LYS A 2 -20.60 5.56 5.06
CA LYS A 2 -21.48 5.00 6.09
C LYS A 2 -21.55 3.48 5.87
N GLY A 3 -21.05 2.66 6.82
CA GLY A 3 -21.18 1.21 6.77
C GLY A 3 -19.88 0.41 6.92
N GLY A 4 -18.72 1.06 6.95
CA GLY A 4 -17.43 0.41 7.21
C GLY A 4 -16.97 -0.62 6.16
N PRO A 5 -16.00 -1.48 6.51
CA PRO A 5 -15.46 -2.50 5.61
C PRO A 5 -16.48 -3.51 5.12
N GLU A 6 -17.41 -3.92 5.98
CA GLU A 6 -18.47 -4.88 5.63
C GLU A 6 -19.38 -4.36 4.50
N ALA A 7 -19.73 -3.07 4.53
CA ALA A 7 -20.52 -2.48 3.46
C ALA A 7 -19.73 -2.42 2.14
N ALA A 8 -18.41 -2.23 2.19
CA ALA A 8 -17.56 -2.28 1.01
C ALA A 8 -17.49 -3.70 0.44
N ILE A 9 -17.33 -4.72 1.29
CA ILE A 9 -17.36 -6.14 0.90
C ILE A 9 -18.69 -6.48 0.22
N ASN A 10 -19.80 -6.12 0.85
CA ASN A 10 -21.14 -6.40 0.31
C ASN A 10 -21.35 -5.73 -1.06
N MET A 11 -20.85 -4.50 -1.22
CA MET A 11 -20.92 -3.78 -2.49
C MET A 11 -20.08 -4.47 -3.57
N LEU A 12 -18.84 -4.88 -3.25
CA LEU A 12 -17.97 -5.59 -4.18
C LEU A 12 -18.55 -6.95 -4.57
N ASN A 13 -18.97 -7.76 -3.59
CA ASN A 13 -19.57 -9.07 -3.83
C ASN A 13 -20.79 -8.97 -4.73
N LYS A 14 -21.69 -8.00 -4.46
CA LYS A 14 -22.90 -7.82 -5.25
C LYS A 14 -22.66 -7.36 -6.68
N ASN A 15 -21.66 -6.47 -6.90
CA ASN A 15 -21.46 -5.86 -8.23
C ASN A 15 -20.48 -6.63 -9.10
N LEU A 16 -19.59 -7.42 -8.51
CA LEU A 16 -18.53 -8.14 -9.22
C LEU A 16 -18.67 -9.67 -9.11
N ASP A 17 -19.78 -10.16 -8.53
CA ASP A 17 -20.04 -11.59 -8.30
C ASP A 17 -18.88 -12.28 -7.58
N LEU A 18 -18.38 -11.62 -6.52
CA LEU A 18 -17.28 -12.11 -5.69
C LEU A 18 -17.83 -12.75 -4.40
N SER A 19 -16.99 -13.52 -3.72
CA SER A 19 -17.27 -14.15 -2.43
C SER A 19 -16.23 -13.73 -1.39
N ILE A 20 -16.00 -12.42 -1.26
CA ILE A 20 -15.08 -11.87 -0.25
C ILE A 20 -15.73 -12.04 1.12
N THR A 21 -15.01 -12.64 2.06
CA THR A 21 -15.42 -12.86 3.45
C THR A 21 -14.61 -12.03 4.42
N ASP A 22 -13.37 -11.73 4.08
CA ASP A 22 -12.41 -11.15 4.99
C ASP A 22 -11.85 -9.83 4.50
N TYR A 23 -11.38 -9.02 5.44
CA TYR A 23 -10.77 -7.73 5.14
C TYR A 23 -9.62 -7.40 6.09
N VAL A 24 -8.74 -6.57 5.59
CA VAL A 24 -7.72 -5.86 6.38
C VAL A 24 -7.77 -4.39 5.97
N THR A 25 -7.98 -3.52 6.93
CA THR A 25 -7.92 -2.06 6.75
C THR A 25 -6.68 -1.52 7.42
N VAL A 26 -5.86 -0.81 6.66
CA VAL A 26 -4.63 -0.16 7.14
C VAL A 26 -4.76 1.35 6.98
N ASP A 27 -4.23 2.10 7.91
CA ASP A 27 -4.06 3.54 7.80
C ASP A 27 -2.62 3.91 7.38
N PHE A 28 -2.34 5.20 7.30
CA PHE A 28 -0.99 5.65 6.91
C PHE A 28 0.06 5.37 7.97
N ASN A 29 -0.30 5.39 9.26
CA ASN A 29 0.63 5.06 10.34
C ASN A 29 1.08 3.62 10.23
N ALA A 30 0.14 2.67 10.07
CA ALA A 30 0.45 1.26 9.91
C ALA A 30 1.39 0.99 8.73
N VAL A 31 1.15 1.63 7.57
CA VAL A 31 2.03 1.47 6.40
C VAL A 31 3.42 2.04 6.67
N VAL A 32 3.50 3.24 7.23
CA VAL A 32 4.78 3.91 7.54
C VAL A 32 5.57 3.07 8.53
N GLU A 33 4.95 2.64 9.63
CA GLU A 33 5.61 1.85 10.66
C GLU A 33 6.08 0.49 10.14
N CYS A 34 5.25 -0.21 9.35
CA CYS A 34 5.64 -1.48 8.74
C CYS A 34 6.88 -1.34 7.84
N VAL A 35 6.92 -0.32 6.99
CA VAL A 35 8.06 -0.08 6.09
C VAL A 35 9.31 0.27 6.90
N ASP A 36 9.19 1.12 7.92
CA ASP A 36 10.32 1.52 8.77
C ASP A 36 10.85 0.36 9.60
N LEU A 37 10.00 -0.50 10.15
CA LEU A 37 10.40 -1.73 10.85
C LEU A 37 11.13 -2.72 9.94
N LEU A 38 10.79 -2.75 8.66
CA LEU A 38 11.50 -3.51 7.63
C LEU A 38 12.88 -2.90 7.27
N GLY A 39 13.19 -1.70 7.78
CA GLY A 39 14.39 -0.95 7.39
C GLY A 39 14.29 -0.35 5.99
N GLY A 40 13.09 0.01 5.57
CA GLY A 40 12.78 0.54 4.24
C GLY A 40 12.51 -0.54 3.20
N ILE A 41 11.92 -0.13 2.08
CA ILE A 41 11.69 -0.98 0.90
C ILE A 41 12.45 -0.42 -0.29
N THR A 42 12.87 -1.29 -1.21
CA THR A 42 13.57 -0.87 -2.42
C THR A 42 12.66 -1.08 -3.62
N LEU A 43 12.49 -0.02 -4.41
CA LEU A 43 11.80 -0.05 -5.68
C LEU A 43 12.83 -0.09 -6.82
N ASP A 44 12.53 -0.82 -7.88
CA ASP A 44 13.42 -0.95 -9.04
C ASP A 44 13.71 0.41 -9.69
N GLU A 45 12.70 1.27 -9.75
CA GLU A 45 12.81 2.62 -10.31
C GLU A 45 11.83 3.57 -9.62
N VAL A 46 12.28 4.81 -9.40
CA VAL A 46 11.47 5.99 -9.11
C VAL A 46 11.91 7.08 -10.08
N THR A 47 11.00 7.64 -10.85
CA THR A 47 11.33 8.71 -11.80
C THR A 47 11.55 10.06 -11.11
N ASP A 48 12.25 11.00 -11.76
CA ASP A 48 12.40 12.36 -11.23
C ASP A 48 11.02 13.06 -11.06
N GLU A 49 10.09 12.83 -11.99
CA GLU A 49 8.72 13.33 -11.87
C GLU A 49 8.03 12.80 -10.62
N GLU A 50 8.13 11.50 -10.35
CA GLU A 50 7.56 10.88 -9.15
C GLU A 50 8.20 11.41 -7.87
N ALA A 51 9.53 11.57 -7.85
CA ALA A 51 10.24 12.14 -6.69
C ALA A 51 9.76 13.57 -6.36
N VAL A 52 9.47 14.37 -7.37
CA VAL A 52 8.88 15.71 -7.18
C VAL A 52 7.44 15.64 -6.71
N LEU A 53 6.61 14.77 -7.31
CA LEU A 53 5.20 14.62 -6.95
C LEU A 53 5.00 14.06 -5.54
N MET A 54 5.93 13.25 -5.05
CA MET A 54 5.90 12.72 -3.67
C MET A 54 5.95 13.83 -2.62
N GLN A 55 6.64 14.95 -2.85
CA GLN A 55 6.93 15.96 -1.83
C GLN A 55 5.68 16.46 -1.12
N GLY A 56 4.64 16.84 -1.86
CA GLY A 56 3.38 17.31 -1.26
C GLY A 56 2.67 16.24 -0.43
N TYR A 57 2.74 14.97 -0.85
CA TYR A 57 2.18 13.85 -0.07
C TYR A 57 3.03 13.56 1.17
N MET A 58 4.36 13.68 1.08
CA MET A 58 5.26 13.51 2.20
C MET A 58 5.03 14.55 3.29
N ASP A 59 4.80 15.83 2.93
CA ASP A 59 4.47 16.88 3.89
C ASP A 59 3.21 16.54 4.69
N GLU A 60 2.17 16.07 3.99
CA GLU A 60 0.92 15.65 4.61
C GLU A 60 1.13 14.46 5.54
N ILE A 61 1.84 13.42 5.09
CA ILE A 61 2.08 12.20 5.86
C ILE A 61 2.98 12.51 7.06
N ASN A 62 4.06 13.25 6.90
CA ASN A 62 4.92 13.69 8.00
C ASN A 62 4.11 14.37 9.09
N LYS A 63 3.19 15.27 8.71
CA LYS A 63 2.32 15.97 9.67
C LYS A 63 1.35 15.02 10.36
N LEU A 64 0.75 14.09 9.64
CA LEU A 64 -0.23 13.14 10.18
C LEU A 64 0.43 12.12 11.12
N THR A 65 1.57 11.58 10.73
CA THR A 65 2.28 10.53 11.46
C THR A 65 3.33 11.07 12.44
N LYS A 66 3.51 12.39 12.50
CA LYS A 66 4.54 13.10 13.32
C LYS A 66 5.97 12.65 13.00
N ASN A 67 6.21 12.23 11.76
CA ASN A 67 7.52 11.90 11.25
C ASN A 67 8.22 13.13 10.65
N ASN A 68 9.49 12.99 10.28
CA ASN A 68 10.30 14.02 9.65
C ASN A 68 11.16 13.43 8.53
N SER A 69 10.53 12.61 7.67
CA SER A 69 11.20 12.06 6.49
C SER A 69 11.53 13.17 5.50
N LYS A 70 12.72 13.07 4.89
CA LYS A 70 13.22 14.05 3.93
C LYS A 70 12.87 13.66 2.51
N TYR A 71 12.72 14.66 1.64
CA TYR A 71 12.51 14.44 0.21
C TYR A 71 13.66 13.65 -0.41
N LEU A 72 13.32 12.89 -1.44
CA LEU A 72 14.34 12.32 -2.30
C LEU A 72 15.08 13.44 -3.03
N SER A 73 16.38 13.27 -3.24
CA SER A 73 17.19 14.20 -4.02
C SER A 73 16.90 14.17 -5.52
N GLY A 74 16.20 13.14 -5.99
CA GLY A 74 15.79 12.90 -7.37
C GLY A 74 15.32 11.47 -7.53
N GLY A 75 14.97 11.09 -8.75
CA GLY A 75 14.67 9.71 -9.13
C GLY A 75 15.94 8.85 -9.24
N GLY A 76 15.75 7.59 -9.60
CA GLY A 76 16.85 6.64 -9.79
C GLY A 76 16.38 5.20 -9.89
N THR A 77 17.34 4.30 -10.00
CA THR A 77 17.12 2.86 -9.96
C THR A 77 17.52 2.28 -8.60
N ASN A 78 16.84 1.21 -8.16
CA ASN A 78 17.04 0.58 -6.85
C ASN A 78 16.95 1.59 -5.70
N VAL A 79 15.92 2.44 -5.73
CA VAL A 79 15.70 3.49 -4.75
C VAL A 79 15.12 2.90 -3.48
N THR A 80 15.80 3.08 -2.35
CA THR A 80 15.28 2.67 -1.05
C THR A 80 14.45 3.81 -0.46
N LEU A 81 13.20 3.49 -0.10
CA LEU A 81 12.23 4.39 0.47
C LEU A 81 12.00 4.05 1.95
N ASP A 82 11.93 5.06 2.81
CA ASP A 82 11.39 4.94 4.16
C ASP A 82 9.85 4.85 4.13
N GLY A 83 9.22 4.71 5.30
CA GLY A 83 7.78 4.53 5.39
C GLY A 83 6.97 5.69 4.83
N VAL A 84 7.38 6.93 5.12
CA VAL A 84 6.71 8.14 4.61
C VAL A 84 6.86 8.24 3.09
N GLN A 85 8.06 7.99 2.57
CA GLN A 85 8.35 8.01 1.14
C GLN A 85 7.56 6.93 0.40
N ALA A 86 7.53 5.71 0.91
CA ALA A 86 6.77 4.59 0.34
C ALA A 86 5.26 4.87 0.30
N CYS A 87 4.72 5.41 1.40
CA CYS A 87 3.33 5.82 1.48
C CYS A 87 3.01 6.97 0.52
N ALA A 88 3.90 7.96 0.39
CA ALA A 88 3.75 9.06 -0.55
C ALA A 88 3.78 8.59 -2.01
N TYR A 89 4.70 7.68 -2.36
CA TYR A 89 4.78 7.07 -3.69
C TYR A 89 3.48 6.35 -4.05
N ALA A 90 2.92 5.55 -3.15
CA ALA A 90 1.65 4.85 -3.35
C ALA A 90 0.44 5.78 -3.55
N ARG A 91 0.55 7.05 -3.19
CA ARG A 91 -0.53 8.06 -3.30
C ARG A 91 -0.48 8.93 -4.55
N ILE A 92 0.59 8.89 -5.33
CA ILE A 92 0.72 9.73 -6.53
C ILE A 92 -0.44 9.48 -7.50
N ARG A 93 -1.14 10.55 -7.89
CA ARG A 93 -2.27 10.53 -8.83
C ARG A 93 -2.01 11.32 -10.11
N TYR A 94 -1.24 12.41 -10.04
CA TYR A 94 -1.12 13.40 -11.11
C TYR A 94 -0.07 13.03 -12.15
N THR A 95 -0.11 11.77 -12.62
CA THR A 95 0.70 11.28 -13.75
C THR A 95 -0.20 10.80 -14.88
N LYS A 96 0.34 10.64 -16.09
CA LYS A 96 -0.40 10.03 -17.20
C LYS A 96 -0.86 8.62 -16.78
N GLY A 97 -2.18 8.38 -16.75
CA GLY A 97 -2.79 7.12 -16.32
C GLY A 97 -3.47 7.17 -14.95
N ASP A 98 -3.40 8.32 -14.26
CA ASP A 98 -4.22 8.71 -13.09
C ASP A 98 -4.41 7.60 -12.03
N ASP A 99 -5.64 7.19 -11.76
CA ASP A 99 -5.99 6.21 -10.72
C ASP A 99 -5.46 4.80 -11.02
N TYR A 100 -5.31 4.41 -12.27
CA TYR A 100 -4.73 3.11 -12.64
C TYR A 100 -3.24 3.06 -12.29
N LYS A 101 -2.49 4.13 -12.56
CA LYS A 101 -1.08 4.24 -12.16
C LYS A 101 -0.92 4.29 -10.64
N ARG A 102 -1.86 4.93 -9.94
CA ARG A 102 -1.88 4.88 -8.48
C ARG A 102 -2.07 3.44 -7.96
N ALA A 103 -3.02 2.69 -8.51
CA ALA A 103 -3.24 1.30 -8.14
C ALA A 103 -2.02 0.41 -8.46
N GLU A 104 -1.31 0.67 -9.56
CA GLU A 104 -0.06 0.01 -9.90
C GLU A 104 1.02 0.30 -8.85
N ARG A 105 1.24 1.57 -8.48
CA ARG A 105 2.19 1.96 -7.43
C ARG A 105 1.88 1.32 -6.07
N GLN A 106 0.60 1.24 -5.71
CA GLN A 106 0.19 0.54 -4.48
C GLN A 106 0.59 -0.93 -4.50
N ARG A 107 0.37 -1.63 -5.63
CA ARG A 107 0.80 -3.03 -5.79
C ARG A 107 2.32 -3.16 -5.72
N THR A 108 3.06 -2.24 -6.34
CA THR A 108 4.53 -2.21 -6.30
C THR A 108 5.05 -2.07 -4.87
N VAL A 109 4.49 -1.14 -4.09
CA VAL A 109 4.86 -0.96 -2.67
C VAL A 109 4.56 -2.22 -1.87
N LEU A 110 3.36 -2.80 -2.01
CA LEU A 110 2.98 -4.04 -1.32
C LEU A 110 3.90 -5.20 -1.68
N ALA A 111 4.22 -5.36 -2.96
CA ALA A 111 5.15 -6.40 -3.42
C ALA A 111 6.55 -6.23 -2.82
N ALA A 112 7.06 -5.00 -2.79
CA ALA A 112 8.35 -4.69 -2.17
C ALA A 112 8.34 -4.94 -0.65
N MET A 113 7.25 -4.60 0.05
CA MET A 113 7.08 -4.90 1.48
C MET A 113 7.13 -6.42 1.74
N VAL A 114 6.36 -7.20 0.97
CA VAL A 114 6.36 -8.67 1.10
C VAL A 114 7.74 -9.25 0.82
N ALA A 115 8.39 -8.83 -0.27
CA ALA A 115 9.73 -9.30 -0.62
C ALA A 115 10.78 -8.96 0.47
N LYS A 116 10.62 -7.82 1.13
CA LYS A 116 11.48 -7.40 2.24
C LYS A 116 11.19 -8.20 3.50
N ALA A 117 9.90 -8.39 3.85
CA ALA A 117 9.49 -9.19 5.00
C ALA A 117 9.99 -10.64 4.90
N GLN A 118 9.91 -11.25 3.72
CA GLN A 118 10.40 -12.61 3.47
C GLN A 118 11.92 -12.77 3.64
N LYS A 119 12.67 -11.68 3.62
CA LYS A 119 14.13 -11.66 3.85
C LYS A 119 14.49 -11.22 5.26
N SER A 120 13.50 -10.85 6.07
CA SER A 120 13.71 -10.36 7.44
C SER A 120 13.86 -11.54 8.41
N ASP A 121 14.47 -11.27 9.57
CA ASP A 121 14.56 -12.24 10.64
C ASP A 121 13.24 -12.37 11.44
N LEU A 122 13.14 -13.41 12.25
CA LEU A 122 11.95 -13.67 13.07
C LEU A 122 11.68 -12.55 14.10
N VAL A 123 12.72 -11.84 14.55
CA VAL A 123 12.56 -10.73 15.51
C VAL A 123 11.85 -9.58 14.83
N THR A 124 12.25 -9.26 13.61
CA THR A 124 11.60 -8.23 12.78
C THR A 124 10.15 -8.62 12.44
N ILE A 125 9.91 -9.88 12.09
CA ILE A 125 8.55 -10.38 11.81
C ILE A 125 7.66 -10.27 13.07
N ASN A 126 8.16 -10.61 14.25
CA ASN A 126 7.39 -10.46 15.49
C ASN A 126 7.07 -8.97 15.77
N LYS A 127 8.02 -8.05 15.58
CA LYS A 127 7.76 -6.62 15.72
C LYS A 127 6.71 -6.12 14.72
N LEU A 128 6.74 -6.61 13.48
CA LEU A 128 5.71 -6.29 12.47
C LEU A 128 4.33 -6.77 12.91
N ILE A 129 4.24 -7.99 13.46
CA ILE A 129 2.99 -8.53 13.99
C ILE A 129 2.47 -7.61 15.11
N ASP A 130 3.31 -7.29 16.09
CA ASP A 130 2.92 -6.43 17.22
C ASP A 130 2.47 -5.04 16.76
N ALA A 131 3.18 -4.41 15.83
CA ALA A 131 2.84 -3.11 15.27
C ALA A 131 1.50 -3.16 14.50
N VAL A 132 1.33 -4.19 13.66
CA VAL A 132 0.12 -4.36 12.86
C VAL A 132 -1.11 -4.63 13.74
N PHE A 133 -0.98 -5.40 14.82
CA PHE A 133 -2.10 -5.68 15.73
C PHE A 133 -2.71 -4.43 16.39
N GLY A 134 -1.91 -3.35 16.57
CA GLY A 134 -2.37 -2.11 17.19
C GLY A 134 -3.14 -1.19 16.23
N ASP A 135 -2.78 -1.20 14.96
CA ASP A 135 -3.15 -0.14 14.01
C ASP A 135 -3.98 -0.62 12.81
N ILE A 136 -4.35 -1.91 12.77
CA ILE A 136 -5.23 -2.43 11.71
C ILE A 136 -6.63 -2.78 12.24
N GLN A 137 -7.61 -2.61 11.35
CA GLN A 137 -8.93 -3.18 11.52
C GLN A 137 -9.09 -4.38 10.58
N THR A 138 -9.41 -5.55 11.13
CA THR A 138 -9.51 -6.78 10.34
C THR A 138 -10.62 -7.69 10.86
N SER A 139 -11.12 -8.56 9.98
CA SER A 139 -12.02 -9.67 10.32
C SER A 139 -11.29 -10.88 10.88
N PHE A 140 -9.96 -10.99 10.66
CA PHE A 140 -9.17 -12.10 11.15
C PHE A 140 -9.02 -12.05 12.68
N SER A 141 -9.10 -13.20 13.34
CA SER A 141 -8.73 -13.33 14.74
C SER A 141 -7.21 -13.24 14.92
N ASN A 142 -6.77 -12.94 16.14
CA ASN A 142 -5.33 -12.95 16.46
C ASN A 142 -4.67 -14.29 16.14
N ALA A 143 -5.39 -15.41 16.35
CA ALA A 143 -4.90 -16.74 16.02
C ALA A 143 -4.69 -16.93 14.51
N ASP A 144 -5.61 -16.42 13.68
CA ASP A 144 -5.49 -16.46 12.22
C ASP A 144 -4.29 -15.64 11.74
N LEU A 145 -4.10 -14.44 12.30
CA LEU A 145 -2.98 -13.57 11.95
C LEU A 145 -1.63 -14.20 12.32
N VAL A 146 -1.53 -14.82 13.50
CA VAL A 146 -0.33 -15.54 13.89
C VAL A 146 -0.08 -16.74 12.97
N ALA A 147 -1.13 -17.50 12.62
CA ALA A 147 -1.02 -18.62 11.68
C ALA A 147 -0.56 -18.17 10.28
N LEU A 148 -1.10 -17.05 9.79
CA LEU A 148 -0.68 -16.44 8.51
C LEU A 148 0.78 -15.98 8.57
N ALA A 149 1.18 -15.31 9.64
CA ALA A 149 2.54 -14.83 9.83
C ALA A 149 3.56 -15.97 9.91
N ALA A 150 3.21 -17.10 10.53
CA ALA A 150 4.05 -18.28 10.59
C ALA A 150 4.35 -18.89 9.20
N GLN A 151 3.49 -18.59 8.21
CA GLN A 151 3.64 -19.07 6.83
C GLN A 151 4.26 -18.03 5.89
N VAL A 152 4.66 -16.84 6.39
CA VAL A 152 5.13 -15.72 5.55
C VAL A 152 6.25 -16.11 4.57
N PHE A 153 7.16 -16.99 5.00
CA PHE A 153 8.27 -17.46 4.17
C PHE A 153 7.86 -18.46 3.08
N ASN A 154 6.68 -19.06 3.22
CA ASN A 154 6.14 -20.04 2.27
C ASN A 154 5.27 -19.41 1.20
N TYR A 155 4.76 -18.19 1.42
CA TYR A 155 3.94 -17.49 0.45
C TYR A 155 4.77 -17.01 -0.74
N LYS A 156 4.17 -17.08 -1.92
CA LYS A 156 4.72 -16.49 -3.13
C LYS A 156 3.67 -15.55 -3.70
N LEU A 157 4.06 -14.31 -3.93
CA LEU A 157 3.23 -13.40 -4.72
C LEU A 157 3.22 -13.92 -6.17
N GLY A 158 2.03 -14.22 -6.68
CA GLY A 158 1.82 -14.47 -8.09
C GLY A 158 1.88 -13.17 -8.91
N GLU A 159 1.62 -13.30 -10.22
CA GLU A 159 1.47 -12.12 -11.06
C GLU A 159 0.31 -11.26 -10.58
N THR A 160 0.53 -9.95 -10.53
CA THR A 160 -0.49 -8.98 -10.11
C THR A 160 -0.94 -8.16 -11.31
N SER A 161 -2.25 -8.01 -11.47
CA SER A 161 -2.84 -7.18 -12.53
C SER A 161 -3.91 -6.26 -11.97
N GLY A 162 -4.24 -5.21 -12.72
CA GLY A 162 -5.36 -4.33 -12.40
C GLY A 162 -6.65 -4.82 -13.06
N PHE A 163 -7.78 -4.53 -12.45
CA PHE A 163 -9.10 -4.73 -13.03
C PHE A 163 -9.83 -3.39 -13.10
N PRO A 164 -10.58 -3.13 -14.21
CA PRO A 164 -10.73 -3.93 -15.42
C PRO A 164 -9.47 -3.97 -16.29
N PHE A 165 -9.22 -5.09 -16.98
CA PHE A 165 -8.01 -5.28 -17.82
C PHE A 165 -7.96 -4.29 -19.00
N ASN A 166 -9.10 -4.02 -19.61
CA ASN A 166 -9.27 -2.99 -20.65
C ASN A 166 -10.02 -1.82 -20.04
N HIS A 167 -9.39 -0.69 -19.97
CA HIS A 167 -9.96 0.51 -19.38
C HIS A 167 -9.58 1.75 -20.19
N GLY A 168 -10.40 2.76 -20.09
CA GLY A 168 -10.15 4.09 -20.63
C GLY A 168 -10.83 5.09 -19.72
N SER A 169 -10.35 6.33 -19.72
CA SER A 169 -11.01 7.41 -19.02
C SER A 169 -11.65 8.37 -20.03
N THR A 170 -12.84 8.83 -19.72
CA THR A 170 -13.52 9.89 -20.47
C THR A 170 -14.12 10.91 -19.50
N THR A 171 -14.41 12.09 -20.01
CA THR A 171 -15.06 13.13 -19.21
C THR A 171 -16.55 13.17 -19.56
N LEU A 172 -17.41 12.92 -18.59
CA LEU A 172 -18.85 12.99 -18.73
C LEU A 172 -19.40 14.31 -18.17
N GLY A 173 -19.24 15.39 -18.91
CA GLY A 173 -19.77 16.72 -18.56
C GLY A 173 -19.47 17.11 -17.11
N SER A 174 -20.51 17.43 -16.33
CA SER A 174 -20.35 17.84 -14.92
C SER A 174 -19.99 16.71 -13.96
N LYS A 175 -19.99 15.45 -14.39
CA LYS A 175 -19.62 14.30 -13.56
C LYS A 175 -18.11 14.09 -13.46
N GLY A 176 -17.33 14.82 -14.26
CA GLY A 176 -15.88 14.70 -14.28
C GLY A 176 -15.39 13.48 -15.06
N SER A 177 -14.20 13.02 -14.72
CA SER A 177 -13.57 11.81 -15.30
C SER A 177 -14.23 10.55 -14.77
N VAL A 178 -14.54 9.62 -15.64
CA VAL A 178 -15.11 8.31 -15.37
C VAL A 178 -14.37 7.23 -16.18
#